data_194ea4fcaea21b7222a8627b3f62f664
#
_entry.id   194ea4fcaea21b7222a8627b3f62f664
#
_cell.length_a   1.000
_cell.length_b   1.000
_cell.length_c   1.000
_cell.angle_alpha   90.00
_cell.angle_beta   90.00
_cell.angle_gamma   90.00
#
_symmetry.space_group_name_H-M   'P 1'
#
loop_
_entity.id
_entity.type
_entity.pdbx_description
1 polymer ?
#
loop_
_entity_poly.entity_id
_entity_poly.type
_entity_poly.pdbx_seq_one_letter_code
_entity_poly.pdbx_strand_id
1 'polypeptide(L)'
;MQGRSLLFAILRIAVATSLLGVAQFCAGQFIPASPPIADPNDKRFDAESEDWSSPALDKSHLTPVPPLSSGIAVKSNCSVEMVRLQWRFGDPIDVYVMKPKGVEKPPVVLYLFGHTADTDLFRDEHFEQGSTRDGFAAVGFVSALAGPRFHDRPITQWFVSELPESLATSAHDVQMILDYLAKRGDLDMTRVGMFAQDSGASVAILAAAVDPRIKVLDVIDPWGDWPDWLAHSPVVPDGERPRYTTPEFLNKLTGLDPMSWLPKVQGKVRVQNALFVPGTPPEAREKLLAAVPAGGTVVVYKTPTDTQEILQNNQILQWIHQGLAQLPPSDIAKLPSLPAAGKKAGALRP
;
A
#
# COMPACT_ATOMS: atom_id res chain seq x y z
N MET A 1 -3.72 -1.04 32.07
CA MET A 1 -2.72 -0.04 31.65
C MET A 1 -1.92 -0.53 30.42
N GLN A 2 -2.57 -1.08 29.40
CA GLN A 2 -1.90 -1.72 28.24
C GLN A 2 -2.25 -1.10 26.87
N GLY A 3 -2.99 0.00 26.81
CA GLY A 3 -3.45 0.60 25.55
C GLY A 3 -2.56 1.69 24.92
N ARG A 4 -1.35 1.93 25.47
CA ARG A 4 -0.53 3.08 25.03
C ARG A 4 0.36 2.83 23.81
N SER A 5 0.54 1.59 23.36
CA SER A 5 1.59 1.26 22.39
C SER A 5 1.21 1.42 20.91
N LEU A 6 -0.01 1.12 20.52
CA LEU A 6 -0.42 1.27 19.10
C LEU A 6 -0.52 2.74 18.67
N LEU A 7 -0.89 3.61 19.61
CA LEU A 7 -0.97 5.06 19.42
C LEU A 7 0.36 5.67 19.01
N PHE A 8 1.44 5.18 19.60
CA PHE A 8 2.77 5.75 19.37
C PHE A 8 3.38 5.33 18.04
N ALA A 9 3.00 4.18 17.48
CA ALA A 9 3.49 3.77 16.17
C ALA A 9 2.83 4.58 15.03
N ILE A 10 1.54 4.86 15.13
CA ILE A 10 0.81 5.61 14.10
C ILE A 10 1.02 7.13 14.22
N LEU A 11 1.15 7.65 15.44
CA LEU A 11 1.31 9.10 15.67
C LEU A 11 2.78 9.56 15.74
N ARG A 12 3.75 8.68 16.06
CA ARG A 12 5.18 9.03 16.10
C ARG A 12 5.81 9.26 14.75
N ILE A 13 5.18 8.84 13.67
CA ILE A 13 5.62 9.15 12.30
C ILE A 13 5.52 10.66 12.01
N ALA A 14 4.71 11.40 12.75
CA ALA A 14 4.54 12.85 12.54
C ALA A 14 5.45 13.75 13.39
N VAL A 15 6.19 13.25 14.41
CA VAL A 15 6.90 14.09 15.39
C VAL A 15 8.22 13.47 15.86
N ALA A 16 9.02 12.85 15.02
CA ALA A 16 10.35 12.38 15.44
C ALA A 16 11.48 13.16 14.76
N THR A 17 11.71 14.37 15.23
CA THR A 17 13.06 14.95 15.24
C THR A 17 13.55 15.01 16.68
N SER A 18 14.73 14.38 16.92
CA SER A 18 15.57 14.39 18.13
C SER A 18 15.20 13.46 19.28
N LEU A 19 15.94 12.36 19.41
CA LEU A 19 16.76 12.01 20.58
C LEU A 19 17.51 10.68 20.34
N LEU A 20 18.83 10.76 20.28
CA LEU A 20 19.76 9.63 20.26
C LEU A 20 19.70 8.87 21.60
N GLY A 21 19.42 7.57 21.52
CA GLY A 21 19.59 6.64 22.61
C GLY A 21 20.16 5.33 22.08
N VAL A 22 21.42 5.04 22.38
CA VAL A 22 22.16 3.84 22.00
C VAL A 22 21.59 2.64 22.76
N ALA A 23 20.92 1.72 22.09
CA ALA A 23 20.66 0.38 22.58
C ALA A 23 21.44 -0.61 21.70
N GLN A 24 22.47 -1.25 22.28
CA GLN A 24 23.16 -2.38 21.67
C GLN A 24 22.21 -3.58 21.61
N PHE A 25 21.73 -3.86 20.40
CA PHE A 25 21.09 -5.15 20.11
C PHE A 25 22.14 -6.09 19.53
N CYS A 26 22.18 -7.34 20.00
CA CYS A 26 22.92 -8.43 19.37
C CYS A 26 22.37 -8.63 17.95
N ALA A 27 23.02 -8.03 16.99
CA ALA A 27 22.75 -8.24 15.58
C ALA A 27 23.28 -9.62 15.18
N GLY A 28 22.39 -10.61 15.13
CA GLY A 28 22.58 -11.71 14.21
C GLY A 28 22.63 -11.08 12.82
N GLN A 29 23.82 -11.06 12.19
CA GLN A 29 23.99 -10.56 10.85
C GLN A 29 23.14 -11.39 9.89
N PHE A 30 21.95 -10.90 9.56
CA PHE A 30 21.24 -11.35 8.37
C PHE A 30 22.04 -10.77 7.19
N ILE A 31 22.87 -11.59 6.57
CA ILE A 31 23.44 -11.24 5.27
C ILE A 31 22.30 -11.45 4.29
N PRO A 32 21.68 -10.38 3.75
CA PRO A 32 20.72 -10.56 2.68
C PRO A 32 21.46 -11.25 1.55
N ALA A 33 20.93 -12.37 1.06
CA ALA A 33 21.43 -12.95 -0.16
C ALA A 33 21.41 -11.83 -1.21
N SER A 34 22.58 -11.51 -1.77
CA SER A 34 22.65 -10.53 -2.85
C SER A 34 21.60 -10.91 -3.88
N PRO A 35 20.73 -10.00 -4.31
CA PRO A 35 19.79 -10.29 -5.38
C PRO A 35 20.61 -10.84 -6.56
N PRO A 36 20.08 -11.81 -7.32
CA PRO A 36 20.74 -12.25 -8.52
C PRO A 36 21.07 -10.99 -9.34
N ILE A 37 22.34 -10.82 -9.72
CA ILE A 37 22.77 -9.71 -10.58
C ILE A 37 21.92 -9.84 -11.84
N ALA A 38 20.90 -9.01 -11.97
CA ALA A 38 20.03 -9.04 -13.13
C ALA A 38 20.87 -8.65 -14.34
N ASP A 39 20.76 -9.42 -15.40
CA ASP A 39 21.40 -9.12 -16.69
C ASP A 39 20.81 -7.77 -17.16
N PRO A 40 21.61 -6.71 -17.36
CA PRO A 40 21.13 -5.43 -17.86
C PRO A 40 20.48 -5.53 -19.26
N ASN A 41 20.66 -6.66 -19.95
CA ASN A 41 19.98 -6.96 -21.22
C ASN A 41 18.71 -7.82 -21.04
N ASP A 42 18.30 -8.09 -19.81
CA ASP A 42 17.10 -8.86 -19.54
C ASP A 42 15.84 -8.03 -19.84
N LYS A 43 15.24 -8.28 -20.99
CA LYS A 43 14.02 -7.58 -21.46
C LYS A 43 12.82 -7.71 -20.53
N ARG A 44 12.87 -8.59 -19.50
CA ARG A 44 11.81 -8.67 -18.48
C ARG A 44 11.68 -7.40 -17.65
N PHE A 45 12.72 -6.60 -17.59
CA PHE A 45 12.78 -5.35 -16.83
C PHE A 45 12.87 -4.12 -17.75
N ASP A 46 12.28 -4.19 -18.92
CA ASP A 46 12.24 -3.05 -19.84
C ASP A 46 11.36 -1.95 -19.26
N ALA A 47 11.96 -0.80 -18.95
CA ALA A 47 11.25 0.36 -18.44
C ALA A 47 10.22 0.93 -19.43
N GLU A 48 10.41 0.70 -20.75
CA GLU A 48 9.46 1.09 -21.77
C GLU A 48 8.17 0.24 -21.75
N SER A 49 8.17 -0.86 -20.97
CA SER A 49 7.01 -1.71 -20.80
C SER A 49 6.01 -1.23 -19.75
N GLU A 50 6.28 -0.16 -19.03
CA GLU A 50 5.42 0.37 -17.98
C GLU A 50 4.86 1.75 -18.34
N ASP A 51 3.53 1.89 -18.31
CA ASP A 51 2.83 3.17 -18.53
C ASP A 51 2.65 3.95 -17.23
N TRP A 52 3.53 4.88 -16.95
CA TRP A 52 3.46 5.74 -15.76
C TRP A 52 2.43 6.88 -15.85
N SER A 53 1.71 7.00 -16.95
CA SER A 53 0.63 7.99 -17.08
C SER A 53 -0.71 7.52 -16.52
N SER A 54 -0.82 6.24 -16.15
CA SER A 54 -2.05 5.59 -15.71
C SER A 54 -1.80 4.74 -14.43
N PRO A 55 -2.75 4.68 -13.49
CA PRO A 55 -2.68 3.74 -12.38
C PRO A 55 -3.04 2.30 -12.77
N ALA A 56 -3.57 2.07 -13.97
CA ALA A 56 -3.98 0.74 -14.44
C ALA A 56 -2.85 0.03 -15.18
N LEU A 57 -2.78 -1.28 -15.00
CA LEU A 57 -1.79 -2.15 -15.67
C LEU A 57 -2.11 -2.48 -17.13
N ASP A 58 -3.24 -2.06 -17.68
CA ASP A 58 -3.74 -2.45 -18.99
C ASP A 58 -2.78 -2.17 -20.15
N LYS A 59 -1.93 -1.15 -20.02
CA LYS A 59 -0.88 -0.78 -20.99
C LYS A 59 0.53 -1.12 -20.51
N SER A 60 0.66 -1.72 -19.34
CA SER A 60 1.94 -2.10 -18.74
C SER A 60 2.15 -3.60 -18.83
N HIS A 61 3.36 -4.02 -19.19
CA HIS A 61 3.72 -5.42 -19.36
C HIS A 61 4.80 -5.83 -18.35
N LEU A 62 4.43 -5.87 -17.07
CA LEU A 62 5.33 -6.25 -15.99
C LEU A 62 5.36 -7.78 -15.83
N THR A 63 6.57 -8.36 -15.79
CA THR A 63 6.75 -9.80 -15.61
C THR A 63 7.42 -10.09 -14.28
N PRO A 64 6.71 -10.73 -13.31
CA PRO A 64 7.30 -11.04 -12.03
C PRO A 64 8.36 -12.12 -12.15
N VAL A 65 9.48 -11.95 -11.43
CA VAL A 65 10.43 -13.04 -11.19
C VAL A 65 9.90 -13.96 -10.07
N PRO A 66 10.42 -15.19 -9.94
CA PRO A 66 10.05 -16.07 -8.84
C PRO A 66 10.25 -15.39 -7.49
N PRO A 67 9.22 -15.43 -6.59
CA PRO A 67 9.31 -14.80 -5.29
C PRO A 67 10.36 -15.48 -4.40
N LEU A 68 11.02 -14.67 -3.54
CA LEU A 68 11.96 -15.18 -2.56
C LEU A 68 11.36 -15.04 -1.16
N SER A 69 11.03 -16.17 -0.51
CA SER A 69 10.57 -16.17 0.89
C SER A 69 11.75 -16.23 1.85
N SER A 70 11.73 -15.40 2.88
CA SER A 70 12.72 -15.45 3.97
C SER A 70 12.41 -16.54 5.02
N GLY A 71 11.32 -17.30 4.81
CA GLY A 71 10.78 -18.23 5.78
C GLY A 71 9.64 -17.63 6.60
N ILE A 72 9.06 -18.47 7.46
CA ILE A 72 7.88 -18.13 8.26
C ILE A 72 8.28 -18.05 9.74
N ALA A 73 8.13 -16.88 10.34
CA ALA A 73 8.26 -16.69 11.78
C ALA A 73 6.90 -16.96 12.45
N VAL A 74 6.86 -17.95 13.36
CA VAL A 74 5.65 -18.30 14.11
C VAL A 74 5.65 -17.52 15.43
N LYS A 75 4.67 -16.63 15.59
CA LYS A 75 4.44 -15.81 16.80
C LYS A 75 3.37 -16.43 17.70
N SER A 76 2.96 -15.76 18.77
CA SER A 76 1.94 -16.24 19.71
C SER A 76 0.57 -16.41 19.04
N ASN A 77 0.10 -15.43 18.30
CA ASN A 77 -1.25 -15.32 17.70
C ASN A 77 -1.28 -15.31 16.18
N CYS A 78 -0.15 -15.15 15.51
CA CYS A 78 -0.03 -15.11 14.07
C CYS A 78 1.24 -15.80 13.56
N SER A 79 1.37 -15.91 12.27
CA SER A 79 2.63 -16.18 11.57
C SER A 79 2.96 -15.01 10.65
N VAL A 80 4.24 -14.71 10.52
CA VAL A 80 4.75 -13.62 9.67
C VAL A 80 5.72 -14.21 8.66
N GLU A 81 5.46 -13.92 7.40
CA GLU A 81 6.34 -14.28 6.29
C GLU A 81 6.75 -13.00 5.56
N MET A 82 8.05 -12.78 5.38
CA MET A 82 8.55 -11.75 4.49
C MET A 82 8.87 -12.38 3.14
N VAL A 83 8.26 -11.85 2.09
CA VAL A 83 8.47 -12.30 0.72
C VAL A 83 8.98 -11.14 -0.10
N ARG A 84 10.10 -11.33 -0.77
CA ARG A 84 10.63 -10.38 -1.75
C ARG A 84 10.04 -10.67 -3.11
N LEU A 85 9.35 -9.68 -3.64
CA LEU A 85 8.77 -9.67 -4.98
C LEU A 85 9.55 -8.71 -5.87
N GLN A 86 9.65 -9.00 -7.16
CA GLN A 86 10.30 -8.12 -8.11
C GLN A 86 9.72 -8.30 -9.51
N TRP A 87 9.46 -7.18 -10.18
CA TRP A 87 9.02 -7.09 -11.58
C TRP A 87 9.65 -5.90 -12.32
N ARG A 88 10.50 -5.14 -11.64
CA ARG A 88 11.35 -4.09 -12.20
C ARG A 88 12.81 -4.34 -11.84
N PHE A 89 13.70 -3.94 -12.75
CA PHE A 89 15.13 -3.99 -12.46
C PHE A 89 15.48 -3.07 -11.29
N GLY A 90 16.25 -3.58 -10.33
CA GLY A 90 16.74 -2.78 -9.20
C GLY A 90 15.68 -2.34 -8.18
N ASP A 91 14.41 -2.74 -8.34
CA ASP A 91 13.32 -2.37 -7.43
C ASP A 91 12.63 -3.60 -6.81
N PRO A 92 13.27 -4.30 -5.90
CA PRO A 92 12.64 -5.36 -5.13
C PRO A 92 11.69 -4.78 -4.07
N ILE A 93 10.58 -5.47 -3.84
CA ILE A 93 9.56 -5.10 -2.85
C ILE A 93 9.49 -6.16 -1.77
N ASP A 94 9.76 -5.79 -0.53
CA ASP A 94 9.56 -6.65 0.62
C ASP A 94 8.10 -6.56 1.09
N VAL A 95 7.38 -7.67 0.95
CA VAL A 95 5.98 -7.83 1.33
C VAL A 95 5.90 -8.69 2.59
N TYR A 96 5.28 -8.18 3.62
CA TYR A 96 5.07 -8.86 4.89
C TYR A 96 3.65 -9.42 4.94
N VAL A 97 3.53 -10.74 4.96
CA VAL A 97 2.25 -11.45 5.06
C VAL A 97 2.09 -11.98 6.47
N MET A 98 1.17 -11.40 7.22
CA MET A 98 0.85 -11.78 8.59
C MET A 98 -0.48 -12.53 8.60
N LYS A 99 -0.47 -13.81 9.01
CA LYS A 99 -1.67 -14.64 9.06
C LYS A 99 -2.07 -14.95 10.50
N PRO A 100 -3.35 -14.76 10.88
CA PRO A 100 -3.85 -15.15 12.19
C PRO A 100 -3.79 -16.68 12.36
N LYS A 101 -3.48 -17.14 13.55
CA LYS A 101 -3.56 -18.57 13.89
C LYS A 101 -5.02 -19.04 13.92
N GLY A 102 -5.24 -20.27 13.51
CA GLY A 102 -6.57 -20.91 13.58
C GLY A 102 -7.56 -20.50 12.50
N VAL A 103 -7.15 -19.65 11.55
CA VAL A 103 -7.98 -19.29 10.37
C VAL A 103 -7.30 -19.80 9.12
N GLU A 104 -7.93 -20.73 8.42
CA GLU A 104 -7.34 -21.40 7.25
C GLU A 104 -7.16 -20.43 6.08
N LYS A 105 -8.22 -19.70 5.72
CA LYS A 105 -8.24 -18.70 4.64
C LYS A 105 -8.79 -17.37 5.15
N PRO A 106 -7.97 -16.58 5.84
CA PRO A 106 -8.41 -15.28 6.34
C PRO A 106 -8.66 -14.28 5.20
N PRO A 107 -9.67 -13.40 5.34
CA PRO A 107 -9.79 -12.21 4.51
C PRO A 107 -8.54 -11.35 4.64
N VAL A 108 -8.26 -10.53 3.64
CA VAL A 108 -7.00 -9.79 3.53
C VAL A 108 -7.22 -8.29 3.70
N VAL A 109 -6.38 -7.66 4.51
CA VAL A 109 -6.23 -6.20 4.54
C VAL A 109 -4.82 -5.84 4.11
N LEU A 110 -4.69 -5.07 3.01
CA LEU A 110 -3.42 -4.46 2.62
C LEU A 110 -3.19 -3.19 3.41
N TYR A 111 -1.95 -2.97 3.84
CA TYR A 111 -1.54 -1.79 4.59
C TYR A 111 -0.48 -1.01 3.81
N LEU A 112 -0.75 0.27 3.55
CA LEU A 112 0.17 1.16 2.88
C LEU A 112 0.22 2.51 3.61
N PHE A 113 1.37 2.81 4.20
CA PHE A 113 1.59 4.02 4.98
C PHE A 113 2.27 5.12 4.14
N GLY A 114 2.32 6.33 4.69
CA GLY A 114 2.86 7.50 4.03
C GLY A 114 4.36 7.43 3.73
N HIS A 115 4.85 8.44 3.03
CA HIS A 115 6.21 8.52 2.49
C HIS A 115 7.35 8.43 3.52
N THR A 116 7.06 8.68 4.80
CA THR A 116 8.05 8.53 5.89
C THR A 116 8.04 7.14 6.52
N ALA A 117 7.15 6.25 6.10
CA ALA A 117 7.06 4.90 6.64
C ALA A 117 8.17 4.00 6.09
N ASP A 118 8.63 3.09 6.94
CA ASP A 118 9.57 2.03 6.59
C ASP A 118 8.97 0.66 6.92
N THR A 119 9.63 -0.40 6.48
CA THR A 119 9.24 -1.79 6.71
C THR A 119 9.30 -2.22 8.18
N ASP A 120 9.99 -1.47 9.03
CA ASP A 120 10.12 -1.77 10.46
C ASP A 120 8.77 -1.86 11.18
N LEU A 121 7.77 -1.08 10.72
CA LEU A 121 6.41 -1.16 11.26
C LEU A 121 5.81 -2.58 11.12
N PHE A 122 6.10 -3.27 10.01
CA PHE A 122 5.59 -4.61 9.75
C PHE A 122 6.33 -5.72 10.51
N ARG A 123 7.37 -5.35 11.27
CA ARG A 123 8.12 -6.21 12.20
C ARG A 123 7.80 -5.92 13.66
N ASP A 124 6.97 -4.90 13.90
CA ASP A 124 6.53 -4.54 15.24
C ASP A 124 5.47 -5.51 15.75
N GLU A 125 5.70 -6.13 16.88
CA GLU A 125 4.82 -7.16 17.44
C GLU A 125 3.41 -6.63 17.75
N HIS A 126 3.28 -5.36 18.15
CA HIS A 126 1.97 -4.77 18.45
C HIS A 126 1.18 -4.55 17.15
N PHE A 127 1.86 -4.16 16.06
CA PHE A 127 1.24 -4.06 14.76
C PHE A 127 0.77 -5.44 14.26
N GLU A 128 1.66 -6.45 14.31
CA GLU A 128 1.36 -7.83 13.90
C GLU A 128 0.14 -8.38 14.67
N GLN A 129 0.11 -8.21 16.01
CA GLN A 129 -1.00 -8.66 16.84
C GLN A 129 -2.27 -7.86 16.62
N GLY A 130 -2.17 -6.54 16.48
CA GLY A 130 -3.32 -5.66 16.29
C GLY A 130 -4.01 -5.87 14.94
N SER A 131 -3.23 -6.01 13.87
CA SER A 131 -3.75 -6.16 12.50
C SER A 131 -4.34 -7.54 12.21
N THR A 132 -3.92 -8.59 12.96
CA THR A 132 -4.41 -9.97 12.77
C THR A 132 -5.43 -10.42 13.82
N ARG A 133 -5.71 -9.61 14.84
CA ARG A 133 -6.51 -9.98 16.01
C ARG A 133 -7.90 -10.48 15.69
N ASP A 134 -8.57 -9.88 14.73
CA ASP A 134 -9.97 -10.18 14.39
C ASP A 134 -10.11 -11.27 13.32
N GLY A 135 -9.04 -12.05 13.09
CA GLY A 135 -9.06 -13.16 12.14
C GLY A 135 -8.80 -12.74 10.69
N PHE A 136 -8.26 -11.54 10.46
CA PHE A 136 -7.84 -11.04 9.15
C PHE A 136 -6.35 -11.28 8.94
N ALA A 137 -5.96 -11.56 7.69
CA ALA A 137 -4.57 -11.47 7.30
C ALA A 137 -4.21 -10.01 7.01
N ALA A 138 -3.04 -9.59 7.52
CA ALA A 138 -2.48 -8.29 7.18
C ALA A 138 -1.34 -8.46 6.17
N VAL A 139 -1.34 -7.62 5.14
CA VAL A 139 -0.27 -7.59 4.13
C VAL A 139 0.29 -6.18 4.07
N GLY A 140 1.54 -6.03 4.51
CA GLY A 140 2.23 -4.75 4.57
C GLY A 140 3.36 -4.64 3.57
N PHE A 141 3.52 -3.48 2.96
CA PHE A 141 4.64 -3.14 2.09
C PHE A 141 4.80 -1.61 2.03
N VAL A 142 5.91 -1.13 1.48
CA VAL A 142 6.14 0.31 1.28
C VAL A 142 5.98 0.69 -0.17
N SER A 143 5.42 1.89 -0.41
CA SER A 143 5.28 2.45 -1.76
C SER A 143 6.63 2.89 -2.33
N ALA A 144 6.69 3.17 -3.61
CA ALA A 144 7.85 3.78 -4.23
C ALA A 144 8.14 5.21 -3.71
N LEU A 145 7.17 5.82 -3.02
CA LEU A 145 7.35 7.11 -2.33
C LEU A 145 7.96 6.97 -0.94
N ALA A 146 8.15 5.76 -0.43
CA ALA A 146 8.53 5.54 0.95
C ALA A 146 9.85 4.77 1.07
N GLY A 147 10.57 5.07 2.17
CA GLY A 147 11.73 4.31 2.59
C GLY A 147 12.90 4.27 1.59
N PRO A 148 13.66 3.21 1.63
CA PRO A 148 14.88 3.05 0.82
C PRO A 148 14.61 2.56 -0.61
N ARG A 149 13.34 2.42 -1.05
CA ARG A 149 13.05 1.99 -2.41
C ARG A 149 13.59 3.00 -3.41
N PHE A 150 14.28 2.54 -4.44
CA PHE A 150 14.85 3.28 -5.56
C PHE A 150 16.08 4.13 -5.29
N HIS A 151 16.31 4.70 -4.08
CA HIS A 151 17.13 5.90 -3.99
C HIS A 151 18.23 5.81 -2.95
N ASP A 152 19.44 6.21 -3.37
CA ASP A 152 20.61 6.39 -2.51
C ASP A 152 20.60 7.74 -1.79
N ARG A 153 19.64 8.61 -2.10
CA ARG A 153 19.52 9.96 -1.56
C ARG A 153 18.35 10.08 -0.59
N PRO A 154 18.40 11.02 0.39
CA PRO A 154 17.30 11.25 1.31
C PRO A 154 15.98 11.54 0.59
N ILE A 155 14.89 10.95 1.04
CA ILE A 155 13.55 11.09 0.46
C ILE A 155 13.12 12.55 0.33
N THR A 156 13.48 13.42 1.28
CA THR A 156 13.19 14.86 1.26
C THR A 156 13.80 15.60 0.07
N GLN A 157 14.75 15.01 -0.63
CA GLN A 157 15.42 15.62 -1.77
C GLN A 157 14.88 15.20 -3.13
N TRP A 158 14.10 14.12 -3.18
CA TRP A 158 13.70 13.54 -4.46
C TRP A 158 12.21 13.26 -4.60
N PHE A 159 11.46 13.03 -3.51
CA PHE A 159 10.13 12.44 -3.62
C PHE A 159 9.16 13.27 -4.46
N VAL A 160 9.25 14.59 -4.45
CA VAL A 160 8.35 15.44 -5.26
C VAL A 160 8.68 15.33 -6.74
N SER A 161 9.97 15.30 -7.12
CA SER A 161 10.39 15.13 -8.52
C SER A 161 9.97 13.79 -9.10
N GLU A 162 9.95 12.75 -8.29
CA GLU A 162 9.58 11.38 -8.67
C GLU A 162 8.09 11.07 -8.44
N LEU A 163 7.32 12.05 -7.97
CA LEU A 163 5.91 11.83 -7.59
C LEU A 163 5.06 11.20 -8.72
N PRO A 164 5.13 11.64 -9.99
CA PRO A 164 4.34 11.04 -11.06
C PRO A 164 4.66 9.55 -11.26
N GLU A 165 5.94 9.22 -11.40
CA GLU A 165 6.40 7.85 -11.59
C GLU A 165 6.09 6.98 -10.39
N SER A 166 6.39 7.47 -9.18
CA SER A 166 6.19 6.71 -7.94
C SER A 166 4.72 6.43 -7.63
N LEU A 167 3.79 7.32 -7.99
CA LEU A 167 2.36 7.08 -7.84
C LEU A 167 1.87 5.95 -8.75
N ALA A 168 2.21 6.00 -10.04
CA ALA A 168 1.85 4.97 -11.01
C ALA A 168 2.48 3.62 -10.62
N THR A 169 3.80 3.61 -10.41
CA THR A 169 4.57 2.44 -9.96
C THR A 169 3.93 1.78 -8.75
N SER A 170 3.58 2.58 -7.71
CA SER A 170 2.99 2.02 -6.49
C SER A 170 1.56 1.50 -6.70
N ALA A 171 0.76 2.12 -7.57
CA ALA A 171 -0.56 1.60 -7.93
C ALA A 171 -0.46 0.27 -8.72
N HIS A 172 0.54 0.13 -9.60
CA HIS A 172 0.86 -1.12 -10.29
C HIS A 172 1.34 -2.19 -9.30
N ASP A 173 2.16 -1.82 -8.32
CA ASP A 173 2.64 -2.72 -7.28
C ASP A 173 1.49 -3.36 -6.49
N VAL A 174 0.48 -2.57 -6.13
CA VAL A 174 -0.72 -3.10 -5.45
C VAL A 174 -1.37 -4.20 -6.29
N GLN A 175 -1.57 -3.98 -7.59
CA GLN A 175 -2.18 -4.95 -8.50
C GLN A 175 -1.32 -6.21 -8.64
N MET A 176 -0.01 -6.07 -8.81
CA MET A 176 0.95 -7.18 -8.90
C MET A 176 1.04 -7.98 -7.59
N ILE A 177 0.99 -7.30 -6.44
CA ILE A 177 0.92 -7.96 -5.12
C ILE A 177 -0.38 -8.75 -4.98
N LEU A 178 -1.53 -8.19 -5.40
CA LEU A 178 -2.80 -8.91 -5.41
C LEU A 178 -2.77 -10.14 -6.31
N ASP A 179 -2.08 -10.08 -7.46
CA ASP A 179 -1.87 -11.23 -8.33
C ASP A 179 -1.01 -12.32 -7.67
N TYR A 180 0.02 -11.92 -6.93
CA TYR A 180 0.83 -12.84 -6.14
C TYR A 180 0.00 -13.51 -5.04
N LEU A 181 -0.74 -12.71 -4.25
CA LEU A 181 -1.56 -13.22 -3.16
C LEU A 181 -2.65 -14.18 -3.63
N ALA A 182 -3.26 -13.92 -4.80
CA ALA A 182 -4.26 -14.79 -5.40
C ALA A 182 -3.72 -16.19 -5.75
N LYS A 183 -2.43 -16.29 -6.08
CA LYS A 183 -1.77 -17.57 -6.40
C LYS A 183 -1.40 -18.40 -5.17
N ARG A 184 -1.39 -17.80 -3.96
CA ARG A 184 -1.01 -18.51 -2.73
C ARG A 184 -2.01 -19.61 -2.34
N GLY A 185 -3.31 -19.36 -2.51
CA GLY A 185 -4.38 -20.30 -2.14
C GLY A 185 -4.69 -20.41 -0.64
N ASP A 186 -3.91 -19.75 0.23
CA ASP A 186 -4.04 -19.75 1.70
C ASP A 186 -4.69 -18.48 2.27
N LEU A 187 -5.27 -17.64 1.40
CA LEU A 187 -5.95 -16.38 1.72
C LEU A 187 -7.32 -16.32 1.03
N ASP A 188 -8.28 -15.63 1.62
CA ASP A 188 -9.56 -15.37 1.00
C ASP A 188 -9.51 -14.09 0.15
N MET A 189 -9.13 -14.23 -1.10
CA MET A 189 -9.00 -13.13 -2.05
C MET A 189 -10.33 -12.60 -2.59
N THR A 190 -11.48 -13.14 -2.16
CA THR A 190 -12.80 -12.57 -2.45
C THR A 190 -13.16 -11.44 -1.49
N ARG A 191 -12.48 -11.38 -0.35
CA ARG A 191 -12.66 -10.39 0.71
C ARG A 191 -11.34 -9.64 0.96
N VAL A 192 -11.03 -8.70 0.08
CA VAL A 192 -9.84 -7.86 0.18
C VAL A 192 -10.23 -6.43 0.52
N GLY A 193 -9.57 -5.87 1.53
CA GLY A 193 -9.61 -4.46 1.88
C GLY A 193 -8.23 -3.82 1.79
N MET A 194 -8.21 -2.49 1.79
CA MET A 194 -6.97 -1.73 1.84
C MET A 194 -7.10 -0.57 2.82
N PHE A 195 -6.17 -0.51 3.77
CA PHE A 195 -6.03 0.58 4.74
C PHE A 195 -4.76 1.36 4.43
N ALA A 196 -4.88 2.67 4.27
CA ALA A 196 -3.73 3.47 3.87
C ALA A 196 -3.75 4.89 4.46
N GLN A 197 -2.57 5.52 4.51
CA GLN A 197 -2.38 6.85 5.11
C GLN A 197 -1.50 7.73 4.23
N ASP A 198 -1.75 9.04 4.23
CA ASP A 198 -0.99 10.10 3.55
C ASP A 198 -0.76 9.77 2.05
N SER A 199 0.49 9.77 1.56
CA SER A 199 0.84 9.40 0.19
C SER A 199 0.43 7.96 -0.14
N GLY A 200 0.47 7.05 0.84
CA GLY A 200 -0.05 5.69 0.69
C GLY A 200 -1.56 5.65 0.44
N ALA A 201 -2.30 6.58 1.07
CA ALA A 201 -3.75 6.73 0.85
C ALA A 201 -4.05 7.16 -0.60
N SER A 202 -3.22 8.04 -1.17
CA SER A 202 -3.33 8.44 -2.57
C SER A 202 -3.14 7.26 -3.52
N VAL A 203 -2.11 6.45 -3.29
CA VAL A 203 -1.87 5.21 -4.04
C VAL A 203 -3.02 4.22 -3.88
N ALA A 204 -3.55 4.07 -2.67
CA ALA A 204 -4.66 3.15 -2.40
C ALA A 204 -5.94 3.53 -3.14
N ILE A 205 -6.24 4.83 -3.27
CA ILE A 205 -7.36 5.33 -4.07
C ILE A 205 -7.15 4.99 -5.54
N LEU A 206 -5.96 5.24 -6.10
CA LEU A 206 -5.62 4.94 -7.48
C LEU A 206 -5.77 3.43 -7.76
N ALA A 207 -5.19 2.59 -6.92
CA ALA A 207 -5.26 1.14 -7.08
C ALA A 207 -6.69 0.59 -6.93
N ALA A 208 -7.47 1.05 -5.93
CA ALA A 208 -8.83 0.59 -5.71
C ALA A 208 -9.80 1.02 -6.83
N ALA A 209 -9.51 2.12 -7.52
CA ALA A 209 -10.33 2.57 -8.64
C ALA A 209 -10.17 1.72 -9.90
N VAL A 210 -9.01 1.05 -10.06
CA VAL A 210 -8.70 0.22 -11.23
C VAL A 210 -8.71 -1.28 -10.94
N ASP A 211 -8.63 -1.69 -9.66
CA ASP A 211 -8.65 -3.10 -9.28
C ASP A 211 -9.90 -3.44 -8.44
N PRO A 212 -10.90 -4.08 -9.04
CA PRO A 212 -12.16 -4.39 -8.36
C PRO A 212 -12.04 -5.50 -7.28
N ARG A 213 -10.85 -6.09 -7.10
CA ARG A 213 -10.61 -7.02 -5.99
C ARG A 213 -10.63 -6.30 -4.64
N ILE A 214 -10.28 -5.00 -4.59
CA ILE A 214 -10.35 -4.18 -3.37
C ILE A 214 -11.82 -3.82 -3.12
N LYS A 215 -12.44 -4.51 -2.16
CA LYS A 215 -13.87 -4.38 -1.82
C LYS A 215 -14.18 -3.32 -0.77
N VAL A 216 -13.18 -3.02 0.08
CA VAL A 216 -13.31 -2.04 1.15
C VAL A 216 -12.04 -1.18 1.17
N LEU A 217 -12.20 0.11 0.98
CA LEU A 217 -11.11 1.09 1.00
C LEU A 217 -11.28 2.02 2.21
N ASP A 218 -10.27 2.09 3.05
CA ASP A 218 -10.22 2.94 4.22
C ASP A 218 -8.96 3.77 4.22
N VAL A 219 -9.07 5.07 4.02
CA VAL A 219 -7.93 5.96 3.84
C VAL A 219 -7.95 7.11 4.83
N ILE A 220 -6.77 7.52 5.29
CA ILE A 220 -6.56 8.63 6.23
C ILE A 220 -5.67 9.67 5.55
N ASP A 221 -6.11 10.92 5.56
CA ASP A 221 -5.39 12.10 5.07
C ASP A 221 -4.79 11.93 3.66
N PRO A 222 -5.56 11.46 2.64
CA PRO A 222 -5.03 11.29 1.30
C PRO A 222 -4.56 12.62 0.71
N TRP A 223 -3.49 12.59 -0.07
CA TRP A 223 -3.06 13.70 -0.89
C TRP A 223 -3.79 13.68 -2.24
N GLY A 224 -3.99 14.83 -2.84
CA GLY A 224 -4.63 14.98 -4.16
C GLY A 224 -4.91 16.44 -4.46
N ASP A 225 -5.57 16.74 -5.59
CA ASP A 225 -5.62 18.08 -6.17
C ASP A 225 -4.20 18.63 -6.35
N TRP A 226 -3.43 17.92 -7.19
CA TRP A 226 -1.99 18.18 -7.31
C TRP A 226 -1.62 19.64 -7.55
N PRO A 227 -2.38 20.45 -8.33
CA PRO A 227 -2.07 21.86 -8.50
C PRO A 227 -2.08 22.62 -7.16
N ASP A 228 -3.10 22.43 -6.33
CA ASP A 228 -3.21 23.08 -5.03
C ASP A 228 -2.24 22.46 -4.02
N TRP A 229 -2.14 21.12 -4.01
CA TRP A 229 -1.26 20.41 -3.10
C TRP A 229 0.20 20.81 -3.28
N LEU A 230 0.71 20.86 -4.52
CA LEU A 230 2.10 21.26 -4.82
C LEU A 230 2.37 22.73 -4.52
N ALA A 231 1.35 23.59 -4.67
CA ALA A 231 1.47 25.01 -4.37
C ALA A 231 1.48 25.33 -2.87
N HIS A 232 0.74 24.56 -2.05
CA HIS A 232 0.45 24.99 -0.69
C HIS A 232 0.81 23.96 0.40
N SER A 233 1.07 22.69 0.07
CA SER A 233 1.43 21.70 1.09
C SER A 233 2.76 22.03 1.74
N PRO A 234 2.86 21.97 3.08
CA PRO A 234 4.12 22.20 3.80
C PRO A 234 5.13 21.05 3.59
N VAL A 235 4.69 19.94 2.99
CA VAL A 235 5.57 18.82 2.62
C VAL A 235 6.47 19.19 1.44
N VAL A 236 6.05 20.15 0.60
CA VAL A 236 6.82 20.65 -0.54
C VAL A 236 7.69 21.83 -0.09
N PRO A 237 9.03 21.77 -0.21
CA PRO A 237 9.89 22.88 0.16
C PRO A 237 9.60 24.15 -0.68
N ASP A 238 9.49 25.30 -0.03
CA ASP A 238 9.12 26.56 -0.69
C ASP A 238 10.02 26.92 -1.87
N GLY A 239 11.34 26.70 -1.73
CA GLY A 239 12.30 26.97 -2.79
C GLY A 239 12.16 26.07 -4.03
N GLU A 240 11.47 24.95 -3.93
CA GLU A 240 11.27 23.99 -5.01
C GLU A 240 9.90 24.11 -5.68
N ARG A 241 8.90 24.71 -5.02
CA ARG A 241 7.53 24.85 -5.53
C ARG A 241 7.47 25.36 -6.97
N PRO A 242 8.22 26.37 -7.40
CA PRO A 242 8.15 26.87 -8.77
C PRO A 242 8.49 25.82 -9.85
N ARG A 243 9.26 24.79 -9.49
CA ARG A 243 9.62 23.70 -10.40
C ARG A 243 8.47 22.72 -10.62
N TYR A 244 7.64 22.50 -9.59
CA TYR A 244 6.60 21.47 -9.58
C TYR A 244 5.19 22.03 -9.84
N THR A 245 5.04 23.35 -9.90
CA THR A 245 3.79 24.02 -10.26
C THR A 245 3.73 24.42 -11.74
N THR A 246 4.72 24.02 -12.56
CA THR A 246 4.73 24.27 -13.99
C THR A 246 3.68 23.41 -14.70
N PRO A 247 3.05 23.91 -15.80
CA PRO A 247 2.11 23.10 -16.59
C PRO A 247 2.71 21.78 -17.06
N GLU A 248 4.00 21.76 -17.40
CA GLU A 248 4.70 20.54 -17.84
C GLU A 248 4.73 19.47 -16.75
N PHE A 249 5.05 19.83 -15.52
CA PHE A 249 5.08 18.89 -14.41
C PHE A 249 3.66 18.44 -14.01
N LEU A 250 2.72 19.38 -13.92
CA LEU A 250 1.33 19.10 -13.58
C LEU A 250 0.66 18.15 -14.60
N ASN A 251 0.98 18.29 -15.88
CA ASN A 251 0.47 17.38 -16.92
C ASN A 251 0.87 15.92 -16.69
N LYS A 252 2.05 15.65 -16.10
CA LYS A 252 2.47 14.28 -15.73
C LYS A 252 1.61 13.68 -14.62
N LEU A 253 1.01 14.51 -13.79
CA LEU A 253 0.17 14.11 -12.65
C LEU A 253 -1.33 14.05 -12.98
N THR A 254 -1.77 14.59 -14.12
CA THR A 254 -3.20 14.71 -14.47
C THR A 254 -3.91 13.35 -14.42
N GLY A 255 -3.28 12.29 -14.94
CA GLY A 255 -3.82 10.93 -14.95
C GLY A 255 -3.74 10.22 -13.61
N LEU A 256 -3.06 10.80 -12.62
CA LEU A 256 -2.72 10.20 -11.33
C LEU A 256 -3.24 11.02 -10.14
N ASP A 257 -4.25 11.87 -10.37
CA ASP A 257 -4.86 12.63 -9.28
C ASP A 257 -5.94 11.79 -8.59
N PRO A 258 -5.74 11.43 -7.30
CA PRO A 258 -6.72 10.66 -6.52
C PRO A 258 -8.11 11.26 -6.50
N MET A 259 -8.23 12.60 -6.58
CA MET A 259 -9.51 13.29 -6.64
C MET A 259 -10.35 12.85 -7.86
N SER A 260 -9.69 12.58 -9.01
CA SER A 260 -10.35 12.11 -10.24
C SER A 260 -10.69 10.62 -10.23
N TRP A 261 -10.04 9.84 -9.36
CA TRP A 261 -10.22 8.39 -9.26
C TRP A 261 -11.10 7.95 -8.09
N LEU A 262 -11.15 8.71 -7.01
CA LEU A 262 -11.97 8.39 -5.83
C LEU A 262 -13.45 8.12 -6.18
N PRO A 263 -14.11 8.89 -7.05
CA PRO A 263 -15.50 8.61 -7.48
C PRO A 263 -15.67 7.30 -8.26
N LYS A 264 -14.59 6.72 -8.77
CA LYS A 264 -14.60 5.48 -9.58
C LYS A 264 -14.41 4.22 -8.76
N VAL A 265 -14.09 4.34 -7.47
CA VAL A 265 -13.93 3.21 -6.57
C VAL A 265 -15.26 2.49 -6.41
N GLN A 266 -15.30 1.20 -6.78
CA GLN A 266 -16.53 0.39 -6.75
C GLN A 266 -16.83 -0.24 -5.38
N GLY A 267 -15.83 -0.32 -4.50
CA GLY A 267 -15.95 -0.88 -3.15
C GLY A 267 -16.61 0.07 -2.16
N LYS A 268 -16.76 -0.38 -0.90
CA LYS A 268 -17.09 0.52 0.21
C LYS A 268 -15.91 1.45 0.46
N VAL A 269 -16.16 2.74 0.63
CA VAL A 269 -15.13 3.77 0.84
C VAL A 269 -15.35 4.48 2.16
N ARG A 270 -14.29 4.62 2.95
CA ARG A 270 -14.20 5.58 4.05
C ARG A 270 -12.99 6.48 3.83
N VAL A 271 -13.21 7.78 3.87
CA VAL A 271 -12.15 8.79 3.91
C VAL A 271 -12.15 9.45 5.27
N GLN A 272 -11.03 9.35 5.96
CA GLN A 272 -10.81 9.95 7.27
C GLN A 272 -9.85 11.13 7.11
N ASN A 273 -10.11 12.21 7.83
CA ASN A 273 -9.28 13.40 7.73
C ASN A 273 -9.05 14.04 9.09
N ALA A 274 -7.79 14.28 9.44
CA ALA A 274 -7.37 14.95 10.65
C ALA A 274 -7.01 16.42 10.36
N LEU A 275 -7.84 17.36 10.77
CA LEU A 275 -7.66 18.79 10.45
C LEU A 275 -6.38 19.40 11.04
N PHE A 276 -5.79 18.76 12.03
CA PHE A 276 -4.56 19.19 12.69
C PHE A 276 -3.29 18.62 12.02
N VAL A 277 -3.44 17.73 11.01
CA VAL A 277 -2.32 17.21 10.20
C VAL A 277 -2.16 18.10 8.97
N PRO A 278 -1.01 18.76 8.81
CA PRO A 278 -0.86 19.80 7.79
C PRO A 278 -0.55 19.26 6.38
N GLY A 279 -0.40 17.95 6.17
CA GLY A 279 0.08 17.36 4.91
C GLY A 279 -0.75 17.71 3.69
N THR A 280 -2.09 17.81 3.85
CA THR A 280 -3.01 18.19 2.77
C THR A 280 -3.56 19.60 3.01
N PRO A 281 -3.37 20.54 2.07
CA PRO A 281 -3.93 21.90 2.16
C PRO A 281 -5.46 21.87 2.34
N PRO A 282 -6.04 22.87 3.03
CA PRO A 282 -7.46 22.90 3.31
C PRO A 282 -8.35 22.81 2.06
N GLU A 283 -8.00 23.53 0.99
CA GLU A 283 -8.77 23.56 -0.26
C GLU A 283 -8.71 22.22 -1.01
N ALA A 284 -7.53 21.63 -1.15
CA ALA A 284 -7.35 20.28 -1.71
C ALA A 284 -8.14 19.24 -0.89
N ARG A 285 -8.12 19.37 0.42
CA ARG A 285 -8.86 18.51 1.35
C ARG A 285 -10.38 18.60 1.12
N GLU A 286 -10.94 19.79 1.04
CA GLU A 286 -12.38 20.00 0.80
C GLU A 286 -12.82 19.37 -0.52
N LYS A 287 -12.03 19.54 -1.58
CA LYS A 287 -12.28 18.93 -2.89
C LYS A 287 -12.22 17.40 -2.84
N LEU A 288 -11.23 16.84 -2.14
CA LEU A 288 -11.11 15.39 -1.96
C LEU A 288 -12.32 14.82 -1.20
N LEU A 289 -12.76 15.48 -0.13
CA LEU A 289 -13.92 15.04 0.62
C LEU A 289 -15.22 15.15 -0.19
N ALA A 290 -15.33 16.16 -1.05
CA ALA A 290 -16.46 16.32 -1.97
C ALA A 290 -16.46 15.26 -3.10
N ALA A 291 -15.30 14.68 -3.41
CA ALA A 291 -15.16 13.63 -4.42
C ALA A 291 -15.49 12.21 -3.89
N VAL A 292 -15.76 12.05 -2.59
CA VAL A 292 -16.17 10.76 -2.02
C VAL A 292 -17.45 10.28 -2.69
N PRO A 293 -17.51 9.02 -3.20
CA PRO A 293 -18.68 8.53 -3.91
C PRO A 293 -19.92 8.50 -3.03
N ALA A 294 -21.11 8.60 -3.64
CA ALA A 294 -22.38 8.50 -2.95
C ALA A 294 -22.45 7.15 -2.18
N GLY A 295 -22.75 7.22 -0.87
CA GLY A 295 -22.72 6.05 0.02
C GLY A 295 -21.36 5.80 0.68
N GLY A 296 -20.32 6.55 0.34
CA GLY A 296 -19.05 6.56 1.06
C GLY A 296 -19.18 7.25 2.42
N THR A 297 -18.25 6.97 3.31
CA THR A 297 -18.21 7.52 4.68
C THR A 297 -17.09 8.55 4.77
N VAL A 298 -17.41 9.73 5.30
CA VAL A 298 -16.42 10.77 5.63
C VAL A 298 -16.35 10.91 7.15
N VAL A 299 -15.13 10.89 7.68
CA VAL A 299 -14.86 11.12 9.10
C VAL A 299 -13.86 12.26 9.24
N VAL A 300 -14.18 13.26 10.05
CA VAL A 300 -13.31 14.41 10.28
C VAL A 300 -12.94 14.49 11.76
N TYR A 301 -11.64 14.43 12.03
CA TYR A 301 -11.06 14.62 13.35
C TYR A 301 -10.60 16.06 13.52
N LYS A 302 -11.19 16.77 14.46
CA LYS A 302 -10.90 18.18 14.69
C LYS A 302 -9.70 18.40 15.58
N THR A 303 -9.46 17.46 16.49
CA THR A 303 -8.39 17.55 17.49
C THR A 303 -7.61 16.24 17.59
N PRO A 304 -6.34 16.28 18.07
CA PRO A 304 -5.59 15.05 18.37
C PRO A 304 -6.30 14.12 19.36
N THR A 305 -7.15 14.64 20.24
CA THR A 305 -7.92 13.83 21.19
C THR A 305 -8.92 12.93 20.47
N ASP A 306 -9.57 13.41 19.41
CA ASP A 306 -10.54 12.64 18.63
C ASP A 306 -9.87 11.38 18.04
N THR A 307 -8.65 11.51 17.52
CA THR A 307 -7.89 10.37 16.99
C THR A 307 -7.37 9.47 18.11
N GLN A 308 -6.97 10.02 19.25
CA GLN A 308 -6.53 9.23 20.41
C GLN A 308 -7.62 8.28 20.92
N GLU A 309 -8.85 8.75 21.03
CA GLU A 309 -9.98 7.93 21.49
C GLU A 309 -10.21 6.72 20.57
N ILE A 310 -10.17 6.92 19.25
CA ILE A 310 -10.36 5.85 18.26
C ILE A 310 -9.23 4.84 18.31
N LEU A 311 -8.00 5.31 18.44
CA LEU A 311 -6.83 4.45 18.54
C LEU A 311 -6.81 3.67 19.87
N GLN A 312 -7.14 4.32 20.99
CA GLN A 312 -7.22 3.67 22.31
C GLN A 312 -8.28 2.58 22.37
N ASN A 313 -9.40 2.80 21.68
CA ASN A 313 -10.51 1.85 21.61
C ASN A 313 -10.31 0.79 20.50
N ASN A 314 -9.17 0.80 19.79
CA ASN A 314 -8.88 -0.05 18.63
C ASN A 314 -9.96 0.03 17.52
N GLN A 315 -10.61 1.17 17.38
CA GLN A 315 -11.71 1.35 16.43
C GLN A 315 -11.22 1.71 15.03
N ILE A 316 -9.93 2.06 14.87
CA ILE A 316 -9.37 2.50 13.60
C ILE A 316 -9.55 1.44 12.49
N LEU A 317 -9.37 0.17 12.80
CA LEU A 317 -9.52 -0.95 11.86
C LEU A 317 -10.92 -1.58 11.89
N GLN A 318 -11.75 -1.25 12.87
CA GLN A 318 -13.06 -1.89 13.07
C GLN A 318 -13.96 -1.73 11.84
N TRP A 319 -13.94 -0.56 11.21
CA TRP A 319 -14.80 -0.29 10.06
C TRP A 319 -14.44 -1.14 8.85
N ILE A 320 -13.14 -1.26 8.51
CA ILE A 320 -12.69 -2.09 7.38
C ILE A 320 -12.95 -3.58 7.65
N HIS A 321 -12.70 -4.05 8.87
CA HIS A 321 -12.99 -5.43 9.27
C HIS A 321 -14.48 -5.74 9.19
N GLN A 322 -15.36 -4.86 9.69
CA GLN A 322 -16.81 -5.01 9.56
C GLN A 322 -17.26 -5.00 8.10
N GLY A 323 -16.69 -4.10 7.28
CA GLY A 323 -16.96 -4.05 5.84
C GLY A 323 -16.66 -5.37 5.14
N LEU A 324 -15.51 -5.97 5.44
CA LEU A 324 -15.10 -7.26 4.87
C LEU A 324 -15.89 -8.44 5.43
N ALA A 325 -16.23 -8.44 6.72
CA ALA A 325 -17.02 -9.50 7.35
C ALA A 325 -18.45 -9.60 6.80
N GLN A 326 -19.00 -8.51 6.26
CA GLN A 326 -20.32 -8.51 5.62
C GLN A 326 -20.34 -9.09 4.20
N LEU A 327 -19.17 -9.27 3.58
CA LEU A 327 -19.05 -9.90 2.27
C LEU A 327 -19.17 -11.42 2.41
N PRO A 328 -19.83 -12.11 1.45
CA PRO A 328 -19.91 -13.57 1.49
C PRO A 328 -18.49 -14.16 1.39
N PRO A 329 -18.19 -15.20 2.18
CA PRO A 329 -16.95 -15.95 2.00
C PRO A 329 -16.94 -16.64 0.62
N SER A 330 -15.73 -16.91 0.12
CA SER A 330 -15.59 -17.63 -1.15
C SER A 330 -16.25 -19.01 -1.06
N ASP A 331 -17.33 -19.21 -1.80
CA ASP A 331 -17.87 -20.56 -2.07
C ASP A 331 -16.85 -21.28 -2.97
N ILE A 332 -15.93 -22.04 -2.38
CA ILE A 332 -14.92 -22.84 -3.10
C ILE A 332 -15.59 -23.84 -4.07
N ALA A 333 -16.88 -24.09 -3.92
CA ALA A 333 -17.66 -25.04 -4.72
C ALA A 333 -18.12 -24.53 -6.10
N LYS A 334 -17.91 -23.26 -6.47
CA LYS A 334 -18.48 -22.65 -7.70
C LYS A 334 -17.46 -22.08 -8.69
N LEU A 335 -16.19 -22.38 -8.57
CA LEU A 335 -15.25 -22.07 -9.65
C LEU A 335 -15.50 -23.07 -10.80
N PRO A 336 -15.88 -22.62 -12.03
CA PRO A 336 -15.91 -23.52 -13.17
C PRO A 336 -14.51 -24.10 -13.33
N SER A 337 -14.42 -25.43 -13.36
CA SER A 337 -13.17 -26.13 -13.65
C SER A 337 -12.58 -25.58 -14.96
N LEU A 338 -11.37 -25.04 -14.89
CA LEU A 338 -10.63 -24.65 -16.07
C LEU A 338 -10.62 -25.85 -17.05
N PRO A 339 -10.93 -25.65 -18.35
CA PRO A 339 -10.87 -26.72 -19.31
C PRO A 339 -9.46 -27.31 -19.32
N ALA A 340 -9.37 -28.63 -19.15
CA ALA A 340 -8.11 -29.34 -19.16
C ALA A 340 -7.34 -29.01 -20.46
N ALA A 341 -6.11 -28.54 -20.29
CA ALA A 341 -5.22 -28.23 -21.41
C ALA A 341 -5.14 -29.45 -22.34
N GLY A 342 -5.74 -29.30 -23.51
CA GLY A 342 -5.80 -30.36 -24.51
C GLY A 342 -4.39 -30.81 -24.91
N LYS A 343 -4.05 -32.05 -24.61
CA LYS A 343 -2.91 -32.74 -25.18
C LYS A 343 -3.06 -32.79 -26.69
N LYS A 344 -2.42 -31.92 -27.42
CA LYS A 344 -2.10 -32.16 -28.84
C LYS A 344 -0.84 -33.01 -28.90
N ALA A 345 -1.03 -34.31 -28.90
CA ALA A 345 -0.02 -35.25 -29.38
C ALA A 345 0.03 -35.12 -30.90
N GLY A 346 0.99 -34.41 -31.42
CA GLY A 346 1.38 -34.42 -32.82
C GLY A 346 2.23 -35.63 -33.08
N ALA A 347 1.69 -36.69 -33.72
CA ALA A 347 2.44 -37.82 -34.23
C ALA A 347 3.31 -37.36 -35.38
N LEU A 348 4.63 -37.43 -35.22
CA LEU A 348 5.61 -37.53 -36.32
C LEU A 348 5.53 -38.97 -36.88
N ARG A 349 5.24 -39.11 -38.13
CA ARG A 349 5.45 -40.31 -38.91
C ARG A 349 6.59 -40.12 -39.90
N PRO A 350 7.23 -41.19 -40.32
CA PRO A 350 8.67 -41.32 -40.66
C PRO A 350 9.08 -40.70 -41.97
#